data_4d76ba7279d9f5fcd85ccb539e0d7997
#
_entry.id   4d76ba7279d9f5fcd85ccb539e0d7997
#
_cell.length_a   1.000
_cell.length_b   1.000
_cell.length_c   1.000
_cell.angle_alpha   90.00
_cell.angle_beta   90.00
_cell.angle_gamma   90.00
#
_symmetry.space_group_name_H-M   'P 1'
#
loop_
_entity.id
_entity.type
_entity.pdbx_description
1 polymer ?
#
loop_
_entity_poly.entity_id
_entity_poly.type
_entity_poly.pdbx_seq_one_letter_code
_entity_poly.pdbx_strand_id
1 'polypeptide(L)'
;MKTLGRIGAAAVASAIGLSVTAAAHADAVSEFYDGKTVRFYIGASPGGGYDLYMRTLVQHMGKRLPGKPNAIVVNMPGSGGVKASNYVYNVAPKNGTTVITPFWTHPLFQLIRPRGIKFDMSKMRWIGNMAALNSMVVAMGSVAKT
;
A
#
# COMPACT_ATOMS: atom_id res chain seq x y z
N MET A 1 -40.87 13.94 39.30
CA MET A 1 -39.42 14.15 39.24
C MET A 1 -38.60 12.85 39.35
N LYS A 2 -39.02 11.70 38.75
CA LYS A 2 -38.30 10.39 38.82
C LYS A 2 -37.89 9.80 37.46
N THR A 3 -38.15 10.46 36.36
CA THR A 3 -37.90 9.95 34.99
C THR A 3 -36.61 10.44 34.32
N LEU A 4 -36.01 11.55 34.77
CA LEU A 4 -34.78 12.06 34.20
C LEU A 4 -33.52 11.25 34.55
N GLY A 5 -33.50 10.55 35.69
CA GLY A 5 -32.32 9.77 36.11
C GLY A 5 -32.08 8.48 35.32
N ARG A 6 -33.11 7.93 34.68
CA ARG A 6 -32.98 6.65 33.94
C ARG A 6 -32.44 6.81 32.53
N ILE A 7 -32.65 7.96 31.88
CA ILE A 7 -32.15 8.24 30.52
C ILE A 7 -30.66 8.51 30.56
N GLY A 8 -30.15 9.18 31.58
CA GLY A 8 -28.71 9.46 31.73
C GLY A 8 -27.87 8.20 31.94
N ALA A 9 -28.37 7.21 32.69
CA ALA A 9 -27.61 5.97 32.95
C ALA A 9 -27.52 5.07 31.68
N ALA A 10 -28.55 5.02 30.84
CA ALA A 10 -28.55 4.24 29.62
C ALA A 10 -27.59 4.84 28.55
N ALA A 11 -27.53 6.18 28.46
CA ALA A 11 -26.63 6.86 27.50
C ALA A 11 -25.15 6.68 27.86
N VAL A 12 -24.80 6.70 29.15
CA VAL A 12 -23.41 6.48 29.61
C VAL A 12 -22.99 5.03 29.40
N ALA A 13 -23.87 4.05 29.61
CA ALA A 13 -23.57 2.64 29.37
C ALA A 13 -23.31 2.34 27.87
N SER A 14 -24.06 2.99 26.97
CA SER A 14 -23.85 2.83 25.51
C SER A 14 -22.53 3.45 25.03
N ALA A 15 -22.08 4.56 25.61
CA ALA A 15 -20.81 5.20 25.24
C ALA A 15 -19.58 4.38 25.68
N ILE A 16 -19.67 3.68 26.81
CA ILE A 16 -18.59 2.82 27.32
C ILE A 16 -18.45 1.55 26.47
N GLY A 17 -19.56 0.99 25.99
CA GLY A 17 -19.54 -0.21 25.13
C GLY A 17 -18.88 -0.01 23.77
N LEU A 18 -18.98 1.18 23.16
CA LEU A 18 -18.31 1.49 21.87
C LEU A 18 -16.80 1.70 21.99
N SER A 19 -16.30 2.16 23.13
CA SER A 19 -14.88 2.41 23.32
C SER A 19 -14.06 1.12 23.55
N VAL A 20 -14.65 0.07 24.10
CA VAL A 20 -13.97 -1.21 24.38
C VAL A 20 -13.69 -2.00 23.08
N THR A 21 -14.59 -1.93 22.09
CA THR A 21 -14.40 -2.66 20.82
C THR A 21 -13.27 -2.07 19.96
N ALA A 22 -13.03 -0.76 20.00
CA ALA A 22 -11.95 -0.13 19.25
C ALA A 22 -10.56 -0.49 19.80
N ALA A 23 -10.41 -0.62 21.12
CA ALA A 23 -9.16 -1.01 21.76
C ALA A 23 -8.79 -2.47 21.44
N ALA A 24 -9.74 -3.40 21.46
CA ALA A 24 -9.50 -4.81 21.17
C ALA A 24 -9.01 -5.04 19.71
N HIS A 25 -9.49 -4.26 18.74
CA HIS A 25 -8.99 -4.34 17.37
C HIS A 25 -7.57 -3.78 17.20
N ALA A 26 -7.20 -2.74 17.93
CA ALA A 26 -5.86 -2.18 17.90
C ALA A 26 -4.82 -3.17 18.46
N ASP A 27 -5.15 -3.89 19.51
CA ASP A 27 -4.28 -4.91 20.11
C ASP A 27 -4.05 -6.09 19.14
N ALA A 28 -5.07 -6.61 18.49
CA ALA A 28 -4.96 -7.71 17.54
C ALA A 28 -4.09 -7.36 16.33
N VAL A 29 -4.15 -6.11 15.81
CA VAL A 29 -3.31 -5.65 14.72
C VAL A 29 -1.86 -5.49 15.19
N SER A 30 -1.65 -4.98 16.39
CA SER A 30 -0.33 -4.83 16.99
C SER A 30 0.34 -6.19 17.19
N GLU A 31 -0.38 -7.15 17.75
CA GLU A 31 0.07 -8.53 17.94
C GLU A 31 0.39 -9.22 16.60
N PHE A 32 -0.46 -8.97 15.58
CA PHE A 32 -0.20 -9.53 14.25
C PHE A 32 1.14 -9.07 13.67
N TYR A 33 1.51 -7.79 13.82
CA TYR A 33 2.74 -7.24 13.24
C TYR A 33 3.97 -7.37 14.12
N ASP A 34 3.82 -7.70 15.39
CA ASP A 34 4.93 -7.82 16.32
C ASP A 34 5.96 -8.87 15.84
N GLY A 35 7.23 -8.51 15.87
CA GLY A 35 8.35 -9.34 15.41
C GLY A 35 8.37 -9.64 13.91
N LYS A 36 7.41 -9.15 13.10
CA LYS A 36 7.36 -9.44 11.67
C LYS A 36 8.16 -8.44 10.84
N THR A 37 8.46 -8.83 9.61
CA THR A 37 9.05 -7.97 8.60
C THR A 37 8.06 -7.72 7.49
N VAL A 38 7.73 -6.44 7.26
CA VAL A 38 6.94 -5.98 6.11
C VAL A 38 7.88 -5.61 4.97
N ARG A 39 7.67 -6.22 3.81
CA ARG A 39 8.49 -6.03 2.61
C ARG A 39 7.79 -5.13 1.62
N PHE A 40 8.45 -4.04 1.24
CA PHE A 40 7.98 -3.07 0.28
C PHE A 40 8.74 -3.26 -1.04
N TYR A 41 8.08 -3.86 -2.02
CA TYR A 41 8.67 -4.17 -3.33
C TYR A 41 8.58 -2.99 -4.28
N ILE A 42 9.63 -2.79 -5.06
CA ILE A 42 9.71 -1.78 -6.11
C ILE A 42 10.29 -2.40 -7.37
N GLY A 43 9.65 -2.15 -8.51
CA GLY A 43 10.13 -2.59 -9.82
C GLY A 43 11.29 -1.79 -10.40
N ALA A 44 11.91 -0.89 -9.63
CA ALA A 44 12.98 0.00 -10.04
C ALA A 44 14.32 -0.37 -9.38
N SER A 45 15.40 0.07 -9.99
CA SER A 45 16.74 0.00 -9.40
C SER A 45 16.88 0.98 -8.22
N PRO A 46 17.78 0.72 -7.26
CA PRO A 46 18.11 1.65 -6.20
C PRO A 46 18.53 3.02 -6.74
N GLY A 47 18.17 4.10 -6.03
CA GLY A 47 18.56 5.48 -6.35
C GLY A 47 17.65 6.18 -7.34
N GLY A 48 16.68 5.51 -7.96
CA GLY A 48 15.69 6.14 -8.83
C GLY A 48 14.53 6.79 -8.05
N GLY A 49 13.71 7.59 -8.73
CA GLY A 49 12.58 8.31 -8.12
C GLY A 49 11.63 7.38 -7.37
N TYR A 50 11.25 6.26 -7.92
CA TYR A 50 10.41 5.27 -7.23
C TYR A 50 11.08 4.71 -5.97
N ASP A 51 12.39 4.51 -5.98
CA ASP A 51 13.15 4.04 -4.83
C ASP A 51 13.16 5.10 -3.72
N LEU A 52 13.40 6.36 -4.08
CA LEU A 52 13.35 7.47 -3.13
C LEU A 52 11.98 7.61 -2.47
N TYR A 53 10.90 7.62 -3.26
CA TYR A 53 9.54 7.69 -2.73
C TYR A 53 9.23 6.54 -1.76
N MET A 54 9.61 5.31 -2.14
CA MET A 54 9.35 4.17 -1.29
C MET A 54 10.16 4.20 0.01
N ARG A 55 11.45 4.56 -0.04
CA ARG A 55 12.28 4.68 1.16
C ARG A 55 11.74 5.75 2.11
N THR A 56 11.32 6.89 1.57
CA THR A 56 10.66 7.95 2.35
C THR A 56 9.35 7.43 2.98
N LEU A 57 8.51 6.74 2.22
CA LEU A 57 7.28 6.15 2.74
C LEU A 57 7.58 5.17 3.88
N VAL A 58 8.51 4.24 3.66
CA VAL A 58 8.88 3.19 4.64
C VAL A 58 9.45 3.81 5.93
N GLN A 59 10.28 4.84 5.80
CA GLN A 59 10.85 5.56 6.94
C GLN A 59 9.77 6.17 7.84
N HIS A 60 8.70 6.70 7.26
CA HIS A 60 7.60 7.33 7.99
C HIS A 60 6.50 6.35 8.40
N MET A 61 6.10 5.46 7.50
CA MET A 61 5.03 4.50 7.72
C MET A 61 5.45 3.38 8.66
N GLY A 62 6.68 2.84 8.53
CA GLY A 62 7.17 1.75 9.37
C GLY A 62 7.11 2.07 10.86
N LYS A 63 7.40 3.32 11.23
CA LYS A 63 7.32 3.80 12.62
C LYS A 63 5.90 3.92 13.15
N ARG A 64 4.89 4.00 12.27
CA ARG A 64 3.48 4.19 12.61
C ARG A 64 2.66 2.91 12.53
N LEU A 65 3.22 1.84 11.98
CA LEU A 65 2.54 0.55 11.98
C LEU A 65 2.40 0.02 13.40
N PRO A 66 1.21 -0.41 13.82
CA PRO A 66 1.02 -1.09 15.11
C PRO A 66 1.95 -2.31 15.19
N GLY A 67 2.44 -2.64 16.40
CA GLY A 67 3.40 -3.74 16.58
C GLY A 67 4.83 -3.43 16.11
N LYS A 68 5.07 -2.24 15.53
CA LYS A 68 6.39 -1.76 15.07
C LYS A 68 7.18 -2.80 14.28
N PRO A 69 6.62 -3.40 13.22
CA PRO A 69 7.33 -4.41 12.42
C PRO A 69 8.59 -3.83 11.79
N ASN A 70 9.53 -4.69 11.49
CA ASN A 70 10.66 -4.31 10.66
C ASN A 70 10.15 -4.02 9.24
N ALA A 71 10.44 -2.84 8.69
CA ALA A 71 10.01 -2.42 7.36
C ALA A 71 11.22 -2.28 6.44
N ILE A 72 11.25 -3.08 5.36
CA ILE A 72 12.38 -3.10 4.42
C ILE A 72 11.92 -2.85 2.99
N VAL A 73 12.76 -2.15 2.23
CA VAL A 73 12.57 -1.92 0.80
C VAL A 73 13.31 -2.99 0.01
N VAL A 74 12.63 -3.60 -0.96
CA VAL A 74 13.18 -4.64 -1.84
C VAL A 74 13.09 -4.17 -3.29
N ASN A 75 14.23 -3.88 -3.90
CA ASN A 75 14.30 -3.53 -5.31
C ASN A 75 14.33 -4.79 -6.16
N MET A 76 13.42 -4.87 -7.14
CA MET A 76 13.32 -5.98 -8.09
C MET A 76 13.13 -5.42 -9.50
N PRO A 77 14.17 -4.82 -10.10
CA PRO A 77 14.10 -4.24 -11.44
C PRO A 77 13.91 -5.31 -12.51
N GLY A 78 13.33 -4.91 -13.63
CA GLY A 78 13.18 -5.73 -14.82
C GLY A 78 11.84 -5.51 -15.53
N SER A 79 11.91 -5.43 -16.86
CA SER A 79 10.75 -5.27 -17.76
C SER A 79 9.82 -4.11 -17.37
N GLY A 80 10.36 -2.93 -17.06
CA GLY A 80 9.54 -1.80 -16.61
C GLY A 80 8.74 -2.10 -15.34
N GLY A 81 9.34 -2.83 -14.38
CA GLY A 81 8.71 -3.18 -13.10
C GLY A 81 7.77 -4.39 -13.14
N VAL A 82 7.51 -4.95 -14.33
CA VAL A 82 6.61 -6.12 -14.51
C VAL A 82 7.11 -7.34 -13.73
N LYS A 83 8.44 -7.53 -13.63
CA LYS A 83 9.03 -8.62 -12.85
C LYS A 83 8.57 -8.56 -11.39
N ALA A 84 8.65 -7.42 -10.75
CA ALA A 84 8.23 -7.23 -9.37
C ALA A 84 6.74 -7.46 -9.18
N SER A 85 5.90 -6.92 -10.07
CA SER A 85 4.45 -7.10 -10.02
C SER A 85 4.03 -8.54 -10.23
N ASN A 86 4.65 -9.26 -11.18
CA ASN A 86 4.42 -10.68 -11.36
C ASN A 86 4.81 -11.50 -10.11
N TYR A 87 5.96 -11.18 -9.50
CA TYR A 87 6.42 -11.85 -8.29
C TYR A 87 5.47 -11.63 -7.12
N VAL A 88 5.12 -10.38 -6.85
CA VAL A 88 4.24 -10.05 -5.72
C VAL A 88 2.85 -10.65 -5.91
N TYR A 89 2.33 -10.63 -7.13
CA TYR A 89 1.00 -11.17 -7.41
C TYR A 89 0.93 -12.69 -7.30
N ASN A 90 1.96 -13.44 -7.76
CA ASN A 90 1.90 -14.89 -7.87
C ASN A 90 2.67 -15.65 -6.79
N VAL A 91 3.73 -15.05 -6.22
CA VAL A 91 4.72 -15.77 -5.39
C VAL A 91 4.80 -15.24 -3.96
N ALA A 92 4.79 -13.91 -3.80
CA ALA A 92 4.97 -13.31 -2.48
C ALA A 92 3.85 -13.68 -1.49
N PRO A 93 4.15 -13.75 -0.18
CA PRO A 93 3.13 -14.03 0.84
C PRO A 93 1.97 -13.03 0.79
N LYS A 94 0.74 -13.56 0.85
CA LYS A 94 -0.51 -12.76 0.82
C LYS A 94 -1.11 -12.56 2.21
N ASN A 95 -0.27 -12.49 3.21
CA ASN A 95 -0.63 -12.43 4.63
C ASN A 95 -0.57 -11.02 5.23
N GLY A 96 -0.59 -9.98 4.41
CA GLY A 96 -0.53 -8.59 4.89
C GLY A 96 0.89 -8.04 5.14
N THR A 97 1.96 -8.85 4.94
CA THR A 97 3.35 -8.40 5.14
C THR A 97 4.07 -8.04 3.84
N THR A 98 3.35 -7.99 2.72
CA THR A 98 3.89 -7.65 1.40
C THR A 98 3.16 -6.47 0.82
N VAL A 99 3.91 -5.45 0.44
CA VAL A 99 3.42 -4.23 -0.23
C VAL A 99 4.23 -4.04 -1.51
N ILE A 100 3.61 -3.54 -2.56
CA ILE A 100 4.28 -3.17 -3.80
C ILE A 100 3.87 -1.77 -4.26
N THR A 101 4.80 -1.04 -4.84
CA THR A 101 4.50 0.14 -5.67
C THR A 101 4.63 -0.25 -7.13
N PRO A 102 3.52 -0.58 -7.80
CA PRO A 102 3.54 -0.83 -9.23
C PRO A 102 3.79 0.47 -9.99
N PHE A 103 4.36 0.39 -11.20
CA PHE A 103 4.46 1.56 -12.05
C PHE A 103 3.08 1.97 -12.55
N TRP A 104 2.87 3.27 -12.73
CA TRP A 104 1.61 3.83 -13.23
C TRP A 104 1.20 3.30 -14.61
N THR A 105 2.18 2.81 -15.38
CA THR A 105 1.95 2.18 -16.70
C THR A 105 1.40 0.76 -16.64
N HIS A 106 1.43 0.10 -15.48
CA HIS A 106 1.04 -1.32 -15.38
C HIS A 106 -0.42 -1.60 -15.74
N PRO A 107 -1.41 -0.77 -15.37
CA PRO A 107 -2.78 -0.96 -15.85
C PRO A 107 -2.87 -0.91 -17.37
N LEU A 108 -2.15 0.02 -17.99
CA LEU A 108 -2.10 0.11 -19.47
C LEU A 108 -1.39 -1.09 -20.08
N PHE A 109 -0.28 -1.55 -19.52
CA PHE A 109 0.44 -2.74 -20.00
C PHE A 109 -0.43 -3.99 -19.94
N GLN A 110 -1.27 -4.14 -18.93
CA GLN A 110 -2.22 -5.26 -18.84
C GLN A 110 -3.19 -5.28 -20.02
N LEU A 111 -3.59 -4.11 -20.52
CA LEU A 111 -4.53 -4.00 -21.65
C LEU A 111 -3.85 -4.20 -23.02
N ILE A 112 -2.67 -3.58 -23.22
CA ILE A 112 -2.06 -3.51 -24.56
C ILE A 112 -0.94 -4.54 -24.77
N ARG A 113 -0.34 -5.09 -23.74
CA ARG A 113 0.77 -6.04 -23.79
C ARG A 113 0.54 -7.24 -22.88
N PRO A 114 -0.47 -8.08 -23.15
CA PRO A 114 -0.83 -9.19 -22.25
C PRO A 114 0.27 -10.24 -22.13
N ARG A 115 1.17 -10.37 -23.13
CA ARG A 115 2.27 -11.34 -23.06
C ARG A 115 3.31 -10.91 -22.02
N GLY A 116 3.60 -11.81 -21.06
CA GLY A 116 4.53 -11.54 -19.95
C GLY A 116 3.89 -10.89 -18.73
N ILE A 117 2.67 -10.39 -18.82
CA ILE A 117 1.89 -9.88 -17.69
C ILE A 117 1.15 -11.06 -17.04
N LYS A 118 1.51 -11.35 -15.78
CA LYS A 118 0.93 -12.45 -14.99
C LYS A 118 0.26 -11.94 -13.71
N PHE A 119 -0.11 -10.68 -13.69
CA PHE A 119 -0.85 -10.04 -12.59
C PHE A 119 -2.15 -9.45 -13.10
N ASP A 120 -3.10 -9.26 -12.19
CA ASP A 120 -4.36 -8.57 -12.44
C ASP A 120 -4.48 -7.40 -11.45
N MET A 121 -4.36 -6.16 -11.96
CA MET A 121 -4.39 -4.95 -11.14
C MET A 121 -5.75 -4.74 -10.48
N SER A 122 -6.84 -5.25 -11.07
CA SER A 122 -8.19 -5.15 -10.50
C SER A 122 -8.37 -6.01 -9.24
N LYS A 123 -7.54 -7.05 -9.09
CA LYS A 123 -7.55 -7.96 -7.94
C LYS A 123 -6.55 -7.58 -6.85
N MET A 124 -5.75 -6.55 -7.07
CA MET A 124 -4.86 -6.03 -6.04
C MET A 124 -5.63 -5.15 -5.05
N ARG A 125 -5.25 -5.21 -3.77
CA ARG A 125 -5.78 -4.30 -2.75
C ARG A 125 -4.98 -3.01 -2.76
N TRP A 126 -5.62 -1.93 -3.20
CA TRP A 126 -5.03 -0.60 -3.23
C TRP A 126 -5.13 0.04 -1.84
N ILE A 127 -4.01 0.55 -1.33
CA ILE A 127 -3.94 1.23 -0.02
C ILE A 127 -3.81 2.74 -0.15
N GLY A 128 -3.31 3.23 -1.27
CA GLY A 128 -3.17 4.68 -1.50
C GLY A 128 -2.32 5.02 -2.69
N ASN A 129 -2.19 6.32 -2.92
CA ASN A 129 -1.31 6.90 -3.93
C ASN A 129 -0.33 7.85 -3.23
N MET A 130 0.96 7.72 -3.54
CA MET A 130 2.02 8.54 -2.93
C MET A 130 2.16 9.92 -3.58
N ALA A 131 1.83 10.03 -4.87
CA ALA A 131 1.95 11.29 -5.62
C ALA A 131 1.03 11.29 -6.83
N ALA A 132 0.45 12.44 -7.15
CA ALA A 132 -0.16 12.67 -8.45
C ALA A 132 0.94 12.92 -9.48
N LEU A 133 0.95 12.15 -10.57
CA LEU A 133 1.91 12.29 -11.66
C LEU A 133 1.20 12.87 -12.88
N ASN A 134 1.67 14.02 -13.34
CA ASN A 134 1.28 14.59 -14.62
C ASN A 134 2.30 14.14 -15.67
N SER A 135 1.87 13.32 -16.63
CA SER A 135 2.73 12.89 -17.73
C SER A 135 2.68 13.92 -18.85
N MET A 136 3.87 14.32 -19.34
CA MET A 136 4.02 15.18 -20.48
C MET A 136 4.63 14.38 -21.63
N VAL A 137 4.08 14.52 -22.84
CA VAL A 137 4.67 13.99 -24.06
C VAL A 137 5.41 15.15 -24.74
N VAL A 138 6.69 14.94 -25.00
CA VAL A 138 7.52 15.90 -25.73
C VAL A 138 8.03 15.22 -27.01
N ALA A 139 7.79 15.84 -28.14
CA ALA A 139 8.33 15.41 -29.43
C ALA A 139 9.29 16.45 -29.98
N MET A 140 10.42 16.00 -30.57
CA MET A 140 11.33 16.90 -31.27
C MET A 140 10.67 17.38 -32.57
N GLY A 141 10.79 18.67 -32.90
CA GLY A 141 10.22 19.25 -34.12
C GLY A 141 10.67 18.59 -35.41
N SER A 142 11.84 17.93 -35.42
CA SER A 142 12.33 17.11 -36.52
C SER A 142 11.50 15.84 -36.77
N VAL A 143 10.74 15.38 -35.77
CA VAL A 143 9.90 14.18 -35.85
C VAL A 143 8.43 14.54 -36.11
N ALA A 144 7.99 15.69 -35.59
CA ALA A 144 6.66 16.24 -35.84
C ALA A 144 6.67 17.00 -37.18
N LYS A 145 6.44 16.31 -38.29
CA LYS A 145 6.11 16.97 -39.55
C LYS A 145 4.66 17.44 -39.45
N THR A 146 4.48 18.76 -39.48
CA THR A 146 3.17 19.41 -39.67
C THR A 146 2.61 19.08 -41.03
#